data_6e3d057158d71b95f2ff4125bd2bc419
#
_entry.id   6e3d057158d71b95f2ff4125bd2bc419
#
_cell.length_a   1.000
_cell.length_b   1.000
_cell.length_c   1.000
_cell.angle_alpha   90.00
_cell.angle_beta   90.00
_cell.angle_gamma   90.00
#
_symmetry.space_group_name_H-M   'P 1'
#
loop_
_entity.id
_entity.type
_entity.pdbx_description
1 polymer ?
#
loop_
_entity_poly.entity_id
_entity_poly.type
_entity_poly.pdbx_seq_one_letter_code
_entity_poly.pdbx_strand_id
1 'polypeptide(L)'
;MSVFQPASLPDDAVEVGRVLDAWGIKGWVKLLAHSNEPQALLAANRWFVQPPEARLRPGFSAFKGTVGLSVEQCKVHSDALVAKLEGLDDRSAAESLKGARIFLPRSAFAATASDEYYWVDLIGLDVVNRQGEPLGQVRDLMATGPTSVLVLAYSIKDADGTPRSAERLIPFVSAYVDAVDLPGRRITVDWQADY
;
A
#
# COMPACT_ATOMS: atom_id res chain seq x y z
N MET A 1 -32.03 1.08 3.05
CA MET A 1 -30.87 0.19 3.29
C MET A 1 -29.78 1.00 3.98
N SER A 2 -29.11 0.43 4.96
CA SER A 2 -27.98 1.13 5.60
C SER A 2 -26.82 1.19 4.61
N VAL A 3 -26.23 2.37 4.44
CA VAL A 3 -25.02 2.57 3.62
C VAL A 3 -23.87 1.72 4.16
N PHE A 4 -23.79 1.62 5.49
CA PHE A 4 -22.75 0.87 6.19
C PHE A 4 -23.21 -0.57 6.44
N GLN A 5 -22.88 -1.48 5.53
CA GLN A 5 -23.22 -2.88 5.67
C GLN A 5 -22.15 -3.60 6.51
N PRO A 6 -22.52 -4.23 7.63
CA PRO A 6 -21.57 -5.03 8.38
C PRO A 6 -20.89 -6.07 7.48
N ALA A 7 -19.58 -6.18 7.57
CA ALA A 7 -18.78 -7.09 6.77
C ALA A 7 -17.68 -7.71 7.63
N SER A 8 -17.20 -8.86 7.20
CA SER A 8 -15.99 -9.47 7.77
C SER A 8 -14.77 -9.05 6.97
N LEU A 9 -13.73 -8.63 7.67
CA LEU A 9 -12.46 -8.31 7.03
C LEU A 9 -11.84 -9.61 6.49
N PRO A 10 -11.46 -9.67 5.19
CA PRO A 10 -10.74 -10.83 4.66
C PRO A 10 -9.44 -11.10 5.42
N ASP A 11 -9.05 -12.38 5.54
CA ASP A 11 -7.83 -12.77 6.24
C ASP A 11 -6.55 -12.21 5.59
N ASP A 12 -6.61 -11.98 4.28
CA ASP A 12 -5.52 -11.40 3.48
C ASP A 12 -5.68 -9.89 3.26
N ALA A 13 -6.53 -9.21 4.01
CA ALA A 13 -6.80 -7.79 3.85
C ALA A 13 -5.57 -6.94 4.18
N VAL A 14 -5.33 -5.96 3.33
CA VAL A 14 -4.24 -4.98 3.46
C VAL A 14 -4.84 -3.58 3.56
N GLU A 15 -4.36 -2.77 4.51
CA GLU A 15 -4.72 -1.36 4.58
C GLU A 15 -4.07 -0.61 3.40
N VAL A 16 -4.90 -0.08 2.51
CA VAL A 16 -4.46 0.56 1.27
C VAL A 16 -4.59 2.06 1.29
N GLY A 17 -5.28 2.61 2.26
CA GLY A 17 -5.47 4.04 2.39
C GLY A 17 -6.39 4.45 3.51
N ARG A 18 -6.63 5.75 3.60
CA ARG A 18 -7.52 6.37 4.60
C ARG A 18 -8.35 7.48 3.98
N VAL A 19 -9.51 7.72 4.54
CA VAL A 19 -10.32 8.91 4.21
C VAL A 19 -9.72 10.12 4.90
N LEU A 20 -9.31 11.12 4.11
CA LEU A 20 -8.76 12.37 4.64
C LEU A 20 -9.86 13.34 5.05
N ASP A 21 -10.82 13.60 4.15
CA ASP A 21 -11.92 14.54 4.37
C ASP A 21 -13.00 14.39 3.29
N ALA A 22 -14.09 15.13 3.42
CA ALA A 22 -15.04 15.33 2.33
C ALA A 22 -14.38 16.14 1.20
N TRP A 23 -14.79 15.85 -0.03
CA TRP A 23 -14.38 16.60 -1.22
C TRP A 23 -15.63 17.16 -1.93
N GLY A 24 -15.77 18.48 -1.90
CA GLY A 24 -16.97 19.16 -2.43
C GLY A 24 -18.20 18.94 -1.55
N ILE A 25 -19.39 19.00 -2.16
CA ILE A 25 -20.70 18.99 -1.46
C ILE A 25 -21.57 17.78 -1.81
N LYS A 26 -21.15 16.95 -2.77
CA LYS A 26 -21.97 15.84 -3.33
C LYS A 26 -21.62 14.48 -2.75
N GLY A 27 -21.04 14.44 -1.56
CA GLY A 27 -20.74 13.18 -0.88
C GLY A 27 -19.45 12.47 -1.34
N TRP A 28 -18.59 13.17 -2.07
CA TRP A 28 -17.27 12.64 -2.41
C TRP A 28 -16.33 12.73 -1.22
N VAL A 29 -15.39 11.80 -1.16
CA VAL A 29 -14.31 11.77 -0.16
C VAL A 29 -12.95 11.92 -0.83
N LYS A 30 -12.06 12.63 -0.14
CA LYS A 30 -10.65 12.73 -0.50
C LYS A 30 -9.88 11.64 0.25
N LEU A 31 -8.98 10.95 -0.43
CA LEU A 31 -8.27 9.79 0.09
C LEU A 31 -6.77 10.05 0.20
N LEU A 32 -6.16 9.44 1.20
CA LEU A 32 -4.73 9.21 1.30
C LEU A 32 -4.45 7.76 0.94
N ALA A 33 -3.80 7.51 -0.18
CA ALA A 33 -3.33 6.17 -0.52
C ALA A 33 -1.97 5.89 0.16
N HIS A 34 -1.76 4.65 0.62
CA HIS A 34 -0.49 4.23 1.21
C HIS A 34 0.57 3.85 0.17
N SER A 35 0.20 3.83 -1.11
CA SER A 35 1.09 3.57 -2.24
C SER A 35 1.09 4.75 -3.21
N ASN A 36 2.21 5.00 -3.85
CA ASN A 36 2.31 6.00 -4.92
C ASN A 36 1.49 5.61 -6.17
N GLU A 37 1.17 4.34 -6.30
CA GLU A 37 0.36 3.80 -7.40
C GLU A 37 -0.92 3.18 -6.82
N PRO A 38 -2.00 3.95 -6.67
CA PRO A 38 -3.23 3.51 -6.03
C PRO A 38 -4.13 2.67 -6.95
N GLN A 39 -3.55 1.82 -7.81
CA GLN A 39 -4.29 1.06 -8.83
C GLN A 39 -5.37 0.16 -8.22
N ALA A 40 -5.07 -0.48 -7.09
CA ALA A 40 -6.04 -1.32 -6.41
C ALA A 40 -7.26 -0.53 -5.91
N LEU A 41 -7.06 0.68 -5.38
CA LEU A 41 -8.15 1.58 -4.98
C LEU A 41 -8.97 2.05 -6.17
N LEU A 42 -8.30 2.36 -7.30
CA LEU A 42 -8.97 2.83 -8.52
C LEU A 42 -9.81 1.73 -9.19
N ALA A 43 -9.36 0.49 -9.12
CA ALA A 43 -10.02 -0.66 -9.74
C ALA A 43 -11.11 -1.31 -8.88
N ALA A 44 -11.03 -1.18 -7.56
CA ALA A 44 -11.96 -1.84 -6.65
C ALA A 44 -13.35 -1.18 -6.67
N ASN A 45 -14.37 -2.00 -6.80
CA ASN A 45 -15.78 -1.58 -6.74
C ASN A 45 -16.39 -1.73 -5.34
N ARG A 46 -15.65 -2.29 -4.40
CA ARG A 46 -16.06 -2.45 -3.01
C ARG A 46 -14.84 -2.35 -2.09
N TRP A 47 -15.01 -1.62 -0.98
CA TRP A 47 -14.00 -1.47 0.05
C TRP A 47 -14.47 -2.08 1.37
N PHE A 48 -13.54 -2.61 2.14
CA PHE A 48 -13.73 -2.92 3.55
C PHE A 48 -13.17 -1.75 4.36
N VAL A 49 -13.98 -1.21 5.25
CA VAL A 49 -13.64 0.02 5.98
C VAL A 49 -13.77 -0.22 7.47
N GLN A 50 -12.79 0.24 8.22
CA GLN A 50 -12.78 0.21 9.67
C GLN A 50 -12.72 1.62 10.25
N PRO A 51 -13.21 1.84 11.47
CA PRO A 51 -13.05 3.11 12.16
C PRO A 51 -11.58 3.51 12.28
N PRO A 52 -11.27 4.82 12.37
CA PRO A 52 -9.94 5.27 12.72
C PRO A 52 -9.53 4.75 14.11
N GLU A 53 -8.25 4.73 14.38
CA GLU A 53 -7.77 4.45 15.72
C GLU A 53 -8.34 5.47 16.73
N ALA A 54 -8.87 4.99 17.84
CA ALA A 54 -9.60 5.85 18.80
C ALA A 54 -8.75 7.02 19.32
N ARG A 55 -7.43 6.84 19.42
CA ARG A 55 -6.48 7.90 19.81
C ARG A 55 -6.33 9.01 18.76
N LEU A 56 -6.55 8.69 17.47
CA LEU A 56 -6.41 9.65 16.37
C LEU A 56 -7.69 10.44 16.12
N ARG A 57 -8.83 9.83 16.37
CA ARG A 57 -10.13 10.47 16.23
C ARG A 57 -11.12 9.98 17.30
N PRO A 58 -11.02 10.49 18.53
CA PRO A 58 -12.01 10.21 19.56
C PRO A 58 -13.39 10.75 19.11
N GLY A 59 -14.44 9.98 19.34
CA GLY A 59 -15.80 10.39 18.96
C GLY A 59 -16.24 10.00 17.55
N PHE A 60 -15.46 9.20 16.83
CA PHE A 60 -15.94 8.61 15.56
C PHE A 60 -17.19 7.73 15.83
N SER A 61 -18.26 8.00 15.12
CA SER A 61 -19.56 7.36 15.37
C SER A 61 -20.33 6.94 14.11
N ALA A 62 -19.75 7.08 12.92
CA ALA A 62 -20.41 6.74 11.66
C ALA A 62 -20.81 5.25 11.60
N PHE A 63 -19.93 4.38 12.08
CA PHE A 63 -20.18 2.93 12.18
C PHE A 63 -19.24 2.31 13.21
N LYS A 64 -19.48 1.04 13.51
CA LYS A 64 -18.62 0.23 14.39
C LYS A 64 -18.17 -1.04 13.68
N GLY A 65 -16.96 -1.51 14.01
CA GLY A 65 -16.41 -2.72 13.39
C GLY A 65 -16.05 -2.52 11.92
N THR A 66 -16.06 -3.61 11.17
CA THR A 66 -15.79 -3.58 9.73
C THR A 66 -17.08 -3.45 8.94
N VAL A 67 -17.11 -2.55 7.97
CA VAL A 67 -18.24 -2.38 7.04
C VAL A 67 -17.78 -2.49 5.60
N GLY A 68 -18.67 -2.94 4.73
CA GLY A 68 -18.47 -2.93 3.29
C GLY A 68 -19.12 -1.69 2.68
N LEU A 69 -18.40 -1.01 1.81
CA LEU A 69 -18.87 0.16 1.05
C LEU A 69 -18.71 -0.09 -0.44
N SER A 70 -19.79 0.11 -1.19
CA SER A 70 -19.74 0.07 -2.65
C SER A 70 -19.16 1.37 -3.21
N VAL A 71 -18.27 1.26 -4.18
CA VAL A 71 -17.61 2.40 -4.82
C VAL A 71 -18.29 2.66 -6.16
N GLU A 72 -18.90 3.81 -6.31
CA GLU A 72 -19.48 4.26 -7.58
C GLU A 72 -18.40 4.72 -8.55
N GLN A 73 -17.44 5.50 -8.04
CA GLN A 73 -16.33 6.02 -8.82
C GLN A 73 -15.13 6.33 -7.93
N CYS A 74 -13.94 5.99 -8.39
CA CYS A 74 -12.69 6.41 -7.79
C CYS A 74 -11.77 6.93 -8.89
N LYS A 75 -11.17 8.10 -8.70
CA LYS A 75 -10.34 8.74 -9.73
C LYS A 75 -9.29 9.66 -9.13
N VAL A 76 -8.27 9.91 -9.90
CA VAL A 76 -7.30 10.99 -9.61
C VAL A 76 -7.86 12.31 -10.12
N HIS A 77 -7.89 13.32 -9.26
CA HIS A 77 -8.28 14.68 -9.60
C HIS A 77 -7.16 15.63 -9.19
N SER A 78 -6.47 16.19 -10.19
CA SER A 78 -5.21 16.90 -9.98
C SER A 78 -4.18 16.01 -9.28
N ASP A 79 -3.77 16.34 -8.08
CA ASP A 79 -2.85 15.59 -7.24
C ASP A 79 -3.54 14.80 -6.10
N ALA A 80 -4.88 14.78 -6.09
CA ALA A 80 -5.68 14.14 -5.07
C ALA A 80 -6.41 12.89 -5.61
N LEU A 81 -6.49 11.87 -4.80
CA LEU A 81 -7.35 10.73 -5.04
C LEU A 81 -8.71 11.01 -4.39
N VAL A 82 -9.78 10.90 -5.18
CA VAL A 82 -11.15 11.15 -4.73
C VAL A 82 -12.07 9.99 -5.12
N ALA A 83 -13.06 9.72 -4.28
CA ALA A 83 -14.03 8.67 -4.53
C ALA A 83 -15.46 9.09 -4.19
N LYS A 84 -16.40 8.56 -4.96
CA LYS A 84 -17.83 8.60 -4.68
C LYS A 84 -18.26 7.21 -4.22
N LEU A 85 -18.88 7.16 -3.06
CA LEU A 85 -19.39 5.93 -2.47
C LEU A 85 -20.91 5.91 -2.56
N GLU A 86 -21.46 4.75 -2.81
CA GLU A 86 -22.91 4.55 -2.92
C GLU A 86 -23.62 4.94 -1.61
N GLY A 87 -24.65 5.77 -1.73
CA GLY A 87 -25.45 6.20 -0.60
C GLY A 87 -24.87 7.36 0.22
N LEU A 88 -23.72 7.89 -0.14
CA LEU A 88 -23.15 9.12 0.44
C LEU A 88 -23.40 10.27 -0.52
N ASP A 89 -24.45 11.05 -0.29
CA ASP A 89 -24.92 12.05 -1.26
C ASP A 89 -24.72 13.49 -0.83
N ASP A 90 -24.21 13.71 0.37
CA ASP A 90 -23.94 15.04 0.89
C ASP A 90 -22.57 15.11 1.62
N ARG A 91 -22.15 16.34 1.88
CA ARG A 91 -20.88 16.62 2.55
C ARG A 91 -20.81 16.07 3.96
N SER A 92 -21.89 16.15 4.71
CA SER A 92 -21.94 15.68 6.11
C SER A 92 -21.75 14.18 6.20
N ALA A 93 -22.36 13.42 5.30
CA ALA A 93 -22.16 11.98 5.19
C ALA A 93 -20.70 11.64 4.86
N ALA A 94 -20.09 12.35 3.92
CA ALA A 94 -18.68 12.18 3.57
C ALA A 94 -17.74 12.55 4.74
N GLU A 95 -17.99 13.65 5.44
CA GLU A 95 -17.20 14.07 6.61
C GLU A 95 -17.27 13.07 7.76
N SER A 96 -18.36 12.36 7.90
CA SER A 96 -18.52 11.34 8.93
C SER A 96 -17.49 10.21 8.79
N LEU A 97 -16.97 9.96 7.59
CA LEU A 97 -15.96 8.95 7.30
C LEU A 97 -14.51 9.41 7.54
N LYS A 98 -14.29 10.67 7.88
CA LYS A 98 -12.94 11.21 8.07
C LYS A 98 -12.12 10.35 9.03
N GLY A 99 -10.93 9.95 8.59
CA GLY A 99 -10.01 9.10 9.33
C GLY A 99 -10.26 7.59 9.17
N ALA A 100 -11.36 7.16 8.55
CA ALA A 100 -11.66 5.76 8.34
C ALA A 100 -10.56 5.08 7.50
N ARG A 101 -10.22 3.86 7.90
CA ARG A 101 -9.19 3.05 7.26
C ARG A 101 -9.79 2.16 6.19
N ILE A 102 -9.17 2.11 5.02
CA ILE A 102 -9.65 1.36 3.86
C ILE A 102 -8.79 0.13 3.66
N PHE A 103 -9.43 -1.03 3.54
CA PHE A 103 -8.78 -2.32 3.32
C PHE A 103 -9.28 -2.96 2.03
N LEU A 104 -8.37 -3.63 1.35
CA LEU A 104 -8.70 -4.50 0.22
C LEU A 104 -8.07 -5.87 0.44
N PRO A 105 -8.73 -6.97 0.01
CA PRO A 105 -8.08 -8.26 0.00
C PRO A 105 -6.92 -8.24 -1.00
N ARG A 106 -5.83 -8.93 -0.69
CA ARG A 106 -4.67 -9.02 -1.58
C ARG A 106 -5.04 -9.56 -2.97
N SER A 107 -6.03 -10.43 -3.03
CA SER A 107 -6.60 -10.97 -4.27
C SER A 107 -7.29 -9.92 -5.16
N ALA A 108 -7.68 -8.76 -4.61
CA ALA A 108 -8.27 -7.65 -5.38
C ALA A 108 -7.21 -6.78 -6.09
N PHE A 109 -5.94 -6.95 -5.76
CA PHE A 109 -4.87 -6.29 -6.50
C PHE A 109 -4.83 -6.89 -7.91
N ALA A 110 -4.95 -6.00 -8.91
CA ALA A 110 -4.87 -6.41 -10.31
C ALA A 110 -3.56 -7.19 -10.55
N ALA A 111 -3.62 -8.21 -11.41
CA ALA A 111 -2.41 -8.82 -11.91
C ALA A 111 -1.57 -7.70 -12.53
N THR A 112 -0.47 -7.39 -11.90
CA THR A 112 0.46 -6.37 -12.39
C THR A 112 1.04 -6.83 -13.71
N ALA A 113 1.29 -5.90 -14.62
CA ALA A 113 2.16 -6.15 -15.75
C ALA A 113 3.48 -6.72 -15.21
N SER A 114 4.16 -7.54 -16.00
CA SER A 114 5.32 -8.32 -15.55
C SER A 114 6.43 -7.51 -14.83
N ASP A 115 6.41 -6.19 -14.99
CA ASP A 115 7.41 -5.29 -14.42
C ASP A 115 6.86 -4.34 -13.34
N GLU A 116 5.57 -4.47 -12.96
CA GLU A 116 4.94 -3.64 -11.95
C GLU A 116 4.60 -4.47 -10.71
N TYR A 117 5.08 -4.04 -9.55
CA TYR A 117 4.86 -4.70 -8.28
C TYR A 117 4.35 -3.70 -7.24
N TYR A 118 3.47 -4.16 -6.35
CA TYR A 118 3.08 -3.39 -5.18
C TYR A 118 4.19 -3.42 -4.13
N TRP A 119 4.48 -2.29 -3.52
CA TRP A 119 5.54 -2.20 -2.51
C TRP A 119 5.33 -3.17 -1.34
N VAL A 120 4.09 -3.36 -0.93
CA VAL A 120 3.74 -4.31 0.15
C VAL A 120 4.16 -5.75 -0.18
N ASP A 121 4.17 -6.12 -1.45
CA ASP A 121 4.56 -7.47 -1.89
C ASP A 121 6.09 -7.63 -1.96
N LEU A 122 6.82 -6.55 -2.10
CA LEU A 122 8.28 -6.55 -2.19
C LEU A 122 8.95 -6.53 -0.81
N ILE A 123 8.33 -5.92 0.18
CA ILE A 123 8.87 -5.85 1.54
C ILE A 123 8.99 -7.25 2.13
N GLY A 124 10.16 -7.57 2.68
CA GLY A 124 10.44 -8.87 3.27
C GLY A 124 10.98 -9.93 2.29
N LEU A 125 11.12 -9.59 1.00
CA LEU A 125 11.75 -10.50 0.03
C LEU A 125 13.26 -10.49 0.18
N ASP A 126 13.88 -11.65 -0.01
CA ASP A 126 15.33 -11.78 -0.06
C ASP A 126 15.85 -11.31 -1.43
N VAL A 127 16.94 -10.57 -1.44
CA VAL A 127 17.56 -10.08 -2.66
C VAL A 127 18.91 -10.77 -2.86
N VAL A 128 19.08 -11.34 -4.04
CA VAL A 128 20.32 -12.02 -4.45
C VAL A 128 20.82 -11.44 -5.78
N ASN A 129 22.12 -11.51 -6.00
CA ASN A 129 22.69 -11.15 -7.29
C ASN A 129 22.62 -12.33 -8.28
N ARG A 130 23.10 -12.12 -9.50
CA ARG A 130 23.14 -13.15 -10.55
C ARG A 130 23.97 -14.37 -10.17
N GLN A 131 24.94 -14.24 -9.27
CA GLN A 131 25.79 -15.30 -8.76
C GLN A 131 25.14 -16.09 -7.62
N GLY A 132 23.94 -15.66 -7.15
CA GLY A 132 23.24 -16.26 -6.03
C GLY A 132 23.73 -15.78 -4.66
N GLU A 133 24.57 -14.74 -4.62
CA GLU A 133 25.02 -14.16 -3.35
C GLU A 133 23.90 -13.32 -2.71
N PRO A 134 23.64 -13.48 -1.42
CA PRO A 134 22.63 -12.69 -0.72
C PRO A 134 23.11 -11.24 -0.54
N LEU A 135 22.27 -10.31 -0.95
CA LEU A 135 22.54 -8.87 -0.81
C LEU A 135 21.81 -8.23 0.37
N GLY A 136 20.81 -8.89 0.90
CA GLY A 136 19.99 -8.45 2.01
C GLY A 136 18.50 -8.73 1.77
N GLN A 137 17.67 -8.19 2.66
CA GLN A 137 16.23 -8.33 2.60
C GLN A 137 15.59 -6.95 2.41
N VAL A 138 14.54 -6.85 1.60
CA VAL A 138 13.83 -5.60 1.39
C VAL A 138 13.15 -5.16 2.70
N ARG A 139 13.62 -4.06 3.25
CA ARG A 139 13.08 -3.44 4.46
C ARG A 139 12.04 -2.39 4.14
N ASP A 140 12.29 -1.61 3.09
CA ASP A 140 11.46 -0.49 2.68
C ASP A 140 11.68 -0.16 1.21
N LEU A 141 10.87 0.72 0.67
CA LEU A 141 11.06 1.32 -0.65
C LEU A 141 10.96 2.83 -0.55
N MET A 142 11.76 3.51 -1.33
CA MET A 142 11.73 4.97 -1.43
C MET A 142 11.36 5.40 -2.85
N ALA A 143 10.48 6.37 -2.97
CA ALA A 143 10.24 7.05 -4.24
C ALA A 143 11.29 8.16 -4.44
N THR A 144 12.03 8.09 -5.53
CA THR A 144 13.03 9.08 -5.90
C THR A 144 12.69 9.72 -7.25
N GLY A 145 11.50 10.32 -7.34
CA GLY A 145 10.96 10.82 -8.61
C GLY A 145 10.28 9.72 -9.43
N PRO A 146 10.66 9.52 -10.70
CA PRO A 146 9.99 8.56 -11.58
C PRO A 146 10.33 7.09 -11.26
N THR A 147 11.31 6.84 -10.40
CA THR A 147 11.75 5.48 -10.05
C THR A 147 11.63 5.22 -8.56
N SER A 148 11.50 3.95 -8.21
CA SER A 148 11.57 3.49 -6.83
C SER A 148 12.95 2.92 -6.53
N VAL A 149 13.35 2.94 -5.27
CA VAL A 149 14.61 2.37 -4.79
C VAL A 149 14.30 1.37 -3.69
N LEU A 150 14.82 0.15 -3.84
CA LEU A 150 14.78 -0.86 -2.78
C LEU A 150 15.75 -0.47 -1.66
N VAL A 151 15.27 -0.45 -0.44
CA VAL A 151 16.12 -0.30 0.75
C VAL A 151 16.29 -1.68 1.37
N LEU A 152 17.49 -2.24 1.25
CA LEU A 152 17.81 -3.55 1.79
C LEU A 152 18.48 -3.43 3.14
N ALA A 153 18.06 -4.27 4.08
CA ALA A 153 18.79 -4.48 5.33
C ALA A 153 19.68 -5.72 5.20
N TYR A 154 20.94 -5.60 5.59
CA TYR A 154 21.86 -6.72 5.64
C TYR A 154 22.81 -6.60 6.84
N SER A 155 23.43 -7.70 7.22
CA SER A 155 24.35 -7.73 8.36
C SER A 155 25.79 -7.75 7.87
N ILE A 156 26.58 -6.86 8.45
CA ILE A 156 28.05 -6.84 8.31
C ILE A 156 28.67 -7.15 9.67
N LYS A 157 29.91 -7.63 9.66
CA LYS A 157 30.68 -7.80 10.88
C LYS A 157 31.73 -6.68 10.97
N ASP A 158 31.76 -6.00 12.08
CA ASP A 158 32.82 -5.04 12.38
C ASP A 158 34.16 -5.76 12.57
N ALA A 159 35.25 -5.00 12.67
CA ALA A 159 36.61 -5.53 12.91
C ALA A 159 36.69 -6.42 14.15
N ASP A 160 35.81 -6.22 15.11
CA ASP A 160 35.72 -7.01 16.36
C ASP A 160 34.84 -8.26 16.21
N GLY A 161 34.29 -8.52 15.02
CA GLY A 161 33.35 -9.62 14.76
C GLY A 161 31.92 -9.36 15.23
N THR A 162 31.59 -8.17 15.72
CA THR A 162 30.25 -7.78 16.16
C THR A 162 29.32 -7.58 14.96
N PRO A 163 28.12 -8.20 14.93
CA PRO A 163 27.17 -8.00 13.85
C PRO A 163 26.59 -6.58 13.90
N ARG A 164 26.63 -5.89 12.77
CA ARG A 164 26.06 -4.56 12.58
C ARG A 164 25.09 -4.58 11.41
N SER A 165 23.94 -3.93 11.58
CA SER A 165 23.00 -3.73 10.50
C SER A 165 23.47 -2.62 9.57
N ALA A 166 23.44 -2.87 8.28
CA ALA A 166 23.73 -1.88 7.24
C ALA A 166 22.57 -1.86 6.23
N GLU A 167 22.51 -0.78 5.48
CA GLU A 167 21.50 -0.59 4.43
C GLU A 167 22.18 -0.50 3.07
N ARG A 168 21.50 -1.04 2.05
CA ARG A 168 21.90 -0.97 0.65
C ARG A 168 20.74 -0.45 -0.17
N LEU A 169 21.03 0.47 -1.08
CA LEU A 169 20.04 1.07 -1.97
C LEU A 169 20.24 0.53 -3.38
N ILE A 170 19.22 -0.08 -3.95
CA ILE A 170 19.22 -0.61 -5.31
C ILE A 170 18.05 0.00 -6.10
N PRO A 171 18.30 0.69 -7.21
CA PRO A 171 17.22 1.20 -8.04
C PRO A 171 16.31 0.06 -8.55
N PHE A 172 15.01 0.20 -8.34
CA PHE A 172 14.02 -0.78 -8.80
C PHE A 172 13.62 -0.49 -10.25
N VAL A 173 14.53 -0.78 -11.16
CA VAL A 173 14.36 -0.59 -12.61
C VAL A 173 14.82 -1.83 -13.35
N SER A 174 14.28 -2.05 -14.55
CA SER A 174 14.62 -3.22 -15.37
C SER A 174 16.11 -3.36 -15.73
N ALA A 175 16.88 -2.26 -15.66
CA ALA A 175 18.31 -2.31 -15.86
C ALA A 175 19.07 -3.08 -14.77
N TYR A 176 18.53 -3.11 -13.56
CA TYR A 176 19.16 -3.75 -12.39
C TYR A 176 18.36 -4.93 -11.83
N VAL A 177 17.04 -4.97 -12.02
CA VAL A 177 16.18 -6.04 -11.52
C VAL A 177 15.91 -7.03 -12.64
N ASP A 178 16.46 -8.24 -12.52
CA ASP A 178 16.30 -9.29 -13.52
C ASP A 178 14.99 -10.04 -13.37
N ALA A 179 14.61 -10.38 -12.13
CA ALA A 179 13.41 -11.15 -11.84
C ALA A 179 12.90 -10.91 -10.41
N VAL A 180 11.60 -10.95 -10.26
CA VAL A 180 10.90 -10.96 -8.96
C VAL A 180 10.08 -12.23 -8.85
N ASP A 181 10.44 -13.09 -7.92
CA ASP A 181 9.73 -14.33 -7.62
C ASP A 181 8.98 -14.17 -6.29
N LEU A 182 7.71 -13.76 -6.37
CA LEU A 182 6.87 -13.57 -5.18
C LEU A 182 6.61 -14.89 -4.44
N PRO A 183 6.23 -16.00 -5.10
CA PRO A 183 6.06 -17.28 -4.44
C PRO A 183 7.34 -17.80 -3.77
N GLY A 184 8.49 -17.63 -4.43
CA GLY A 184 9.80 -18.01 -3.89
C GLY A 184 10.39 -16.98 -2.93
N ARG A 185 9.72 -15.85 -2.72
CA ARG A 185 10.15 -14.75 -1.84
C ARG A 185 11.55 -14.24 -2.13
N ARG A 186 11.87 -14.05 -3.42
CA ARG A 186 13.21 -13.68 -3.88
C ARG A 186 13.16 -12.65 -5.01
N ILE A 187 14.10 -11.71 -4.97
CA ILE A 187 14.39 -10.77 -6.07
C ILE A 187 15.81 -11.06 -6.55
N THR A 188 15.98 -11.22 -7.86
CA THR A 188 17.29 -11.36 -8.50
C THR A 188 17.66 -10.06 -9.17
N VAL A 189 18.87 -9.57 -8.88
CA VAL A 189 19.35 -8.29 -9.38
C VAL A 189 20.73 -8.42 -10.03
N ASP A 190 21.02 -7.51 -10.98
CA ASP A 190 22.36 -7.29 -11.51
C ASP A 190 23.08 -6.25 -10.65
N TRP A 191 23.58 -6.68 -9.50
CA TRP A 191 24.24 -5.84 -8.53
C TRP A 191 25.36 -6.59 -7.82
N GLN A 192 26.40 -5.91 -7.44
CA GLN A 192 27.51 -6.56 -6.73
C GLN A 192 27.48 -6.24 -5.24
N ALA A 193 27.93 -7.18 -4.44
CA ALA A 193 27.90 -7.04 -2.98
C ALA A 193 28.86 -5.97 -2.44
N ASP A 194 29.81 -5.55 -3.25
CA ASP A 194 30.83 -4.54 -2.93
C ASP A 194 30.49 -3.12 -3.45
N TYR A 195 29.35 -2.96 -4.06
CA TYR A 195 28.87 -1.63 -4.50
C TYR A 195 28.32 -0.81 -3.34
#